data_74bdca05a5ed08d0403c3d5686ae72a8
#
_entry.id   74bdca05a5ed08d0403c3d5686ae72a8
#
_cell.length_a   1.000
_cell.length_b   1.000
_cell.length_c   1.000
_cell.angle_alpha   90.00
_cell.angle_beta   90.00
_cell.angle_gamma   90.00
#
_symmetry.space_group_name_H-M   'P 1'
#
loop_
_entity.id
_entity.type
_entity.pdbx_description
1 polymer ?
#
loop_
_entity_poly.entity_id
_entity_poly.type
_entity_poly.pdbx_seq_one_letter_code
_entity_poly.pdbx_strand_id
1 'polypeptide(L)'
;MTILNLLKTSPVTKYSGHPLKITAFGDSLVYGYGDPLHGGWAELLRRRWMGSANGHILYNLGVRGDTTAQVNQRLEQEFLWRGELRNRVPDLLILAVGVNDSPRLGKRDSKSMTAFDRFTLEMANLLDKAQSLCPVMFVGMVPVDESKMPFLDCFYFNHDDQFRYKEFTKSACQSRDIPYLDLFDLWQSRGADWCSDRLCDDGLHPNPDGYRSIYEDICQWQPMMQLQ
;
A
#
# COMPACT_ATOMS: atom_id res chain seq x y z
N MET A 1 -11.69 41.42 -15.05
CA MET A 1 -10.64 40.49 -14.56
C MET A 1 -11.34 39.26 -14.02
N THR A 2 -11.47 38.25 -14.86
CA THR A 2 -12.21 37.04 -14.57
C THR A 2 -11.20 35.97 -14.11
N ILE A 3 -11.31 35.56 -12.85
CA ILE A 3 -10.50 34.52 -12.27
C ILE A 3 -11.05 33.20 -12.82
N LEU A 4 -10.36 32.61 -13.78
CA LEU A 4 -10.62 31.26 -14.25
C LEU A 4 -10.17 30.29 -13.16
N ASN A 5 -11.11 29.74 -12.40
CA ASN A 5 -10.88 28.58 -11.54
C ASN A 5 -10.51 27.39 -12.42
N LEU A 6 -9.23 27.10 -12.50
CA LEU A 6 -8.71 25.82 -12.97
C LEU A 6 -9.08 24.77 -11.91
N LEU A 7 -10.23 24.13 -12.06
CA LEU A 7 -10.52 22.85 -11.43
C LEU A 7 -9.49 21.86 -11.97
N LYS A 8 -8.44 21.61 -11.20
CA LYS A 8 -7.52 20.49 -11.43
C LYS A 8 -8.36 19.22 -11.29
N THR A 9 -8.70 18.62 -12.41
CA THR A 9 -9.36 17.32 -12.45
C THR A 9 -8.40 16.30 -11.87
N SER A 10 -8.85 15.57 -10.85
CA SER A 10 -8.13 14.43 -10.27
C SER A 10 -7.69 13.48 -11.39
N PRO A 11 -6.47 12.93 -11.36
CA PRO A 11 -5.95 12.09 -12.46
C PRO A 11 -6.79 10.83 -12.74
N VAL A 12 -7.71 10.48 -11.86
CA VAL A 12 -8.58 9.29 -11.97
C VAL A 12 -9.77 9.49 -12.93
N THR A 13 -10.09 10.72 -13.35
CA THR A 13 -11.29 11.03 -14.16
C THR A 13 -11.21 10.61 -15.64
N LYS A 14 -10.19 9.86 -16.08
CA LYS A 14 -10.01 9.47 -17.48
C LYS A 14 -10.33 8.01 -17.82
N TYR A 15 -10.77 7.21 -16.88
CA TYR A 15 -11.00 5.78 -17.13
C TYR A 15 -12.42 5.51 -17.64
N SER A 16 -12.67 5.75 -18.89
CA SER A 16 -13.96 5.46 -19.54
C SER A 16 -13.92 4.15 -20.31
N GLY A 17 -14.53 3.11 -19.76
CA GLY A 17 -15.10 2.01 -20.55
C GLY A 17 -14.19 0.86 -21.00
N HIS A 18 -12.90 0.82 -20.60
CA HIS A 18 -12.03 -0.32 -20.92
C HIS A 18 -11.48 -0.99 -19.66
N PRO A 19 -11.27 -2.34 -19.68
CA PRO A 19 -10.58 -3.03 -18.60
C PRO A 19 -9.21 -2.42 -18.32
N LEU A 20 -8.96 -2.04 -17.06
CA LEU A 20 -7.66 -1.55 -16.62
C LEU A 20 -6.73 -2.71 -16.28
N LYS A 21 -5.47 -2.56 -16.57
CA LYS A 21 -4.40 -3.38 -16.06
C LYS A 21 -3.75 -2.67 -14.88
N ILE A 22 -3.81 -3.28 -13.72
CA ILE A 22 -3.41 -2.71 -12.45
C ILE A 22 -2.29 -3.56 -11.86
N THR A 23 -1.25 -2.93 -11.31
CA THR A 23 -0.20 -3.60 -10.56
C THR A 23 -0.21 -3.12 -9.13
N ALA A 24 -0.16 -4.05 -8.16
CA ALA A 24 -0.03 -3.75 -6.75
C ALA A 24 1.38 -4.13 -6.28
N PHE A 25 2.20 -3.14 -5.94
CA PHE A 25 3.56 -3.33 -5.43
C PHE A 25 3.62 -3.09 -3.94
N GLY A 26 4.37 -3.91 -3.25
CA GLY A 26 4.61 -3.75 -1.82
C GLY A 26 5.28 -4.96 -1.20
N ASP A 27 5.03 -5.14 0.07
CA ASP A 27 5.64 -6.15 0.92
C ASP A 27 4.73 -7.35 1.21
N SER A 28 4.85 -7.94 2.41
CA SER A 28 4.03 -9.08 2.84
C SER A 28 2.53 -8.76 2.93
N LEU A 29 2.17 -7.49 3.14
CA LEU A 29 0.77 -7.07 3.22
C LEU A 29 0.11 -7.05 1.83
N VAL A 30 0.86 -6.76 0.78
CA VAL A 30 0.39 -6.90 -0.61
C VAL A 30 0.40 -8.38 -1.03
N TYR A 31 1.45 -9.12 -0.65
CA TYR A 31 1.52 -10.57 -0.88
C TYR A 31 0.31 -11.31 -0.29
N GLY A 32 -0.21 -10.83 0.85
CA GLY A 32 -1.33 -11.46 1.56
C GLY A 32 -0.87 -12.49 2.59
N TYR A 33 0.32 -12.31 3.19
CA TYR A 33 0.85 -13.20 4.22
C TYR A 33 -0.02 -13.14 5.49
N GLY A 34 -0.43 -14.31 5.99
CA GLY A 34 -1.36 -14.43 7.12
C GLY A 34 -2.80 -14.78 6.69
N ASP A 35 -3.11 -14.75 5.39
CA ASP A 35 -4.44 -15.13 4.87
C ASP A 35 -4.35 -16.37 3.95
N PRO A 36 -4.37 -17.58 4.51
CA PRO A 36 -4.36 -18.81 3.70
C PRO A 36 -5.69 -19.06 2.97
N LEU A 37 -6.76 -18.31 3.32
CA LEU A 37 -8.09 -18.54 2.76
C LEU A 37 -8.28 -17.76 1.45
N HIS A 38 -7.78 -16.52 1.39
CA HIS A 38 -8.08 -15.61 0.29
C HIS A 38 -6.82 -15.05 -0.38
N GLY A 39 -5.66 -15.08 0.28
CA GLY A 39 -4.40 -14.52 -0.24
C GLY A 39 -4.31 -13.01 -0.13
N GLY A 40 -5.02 -12.40 0.82
CA GLY A 40 -4.96 -10.99 1.12
C GLY A 40 -5.86 -10.09 0.26
N TRP A 41 -5.83 -8.77 0.55
CA TRP A 41 -6.70 -7.77 -0.07
C TRP A 41 -6.52 -7.65 -1.60
N ALA A 42 -5.29 -7.79 -2.08
CA ALA A 42 -5.00 -7.69 -3.51
C ALA A 42 -5.65 -8.84 -4.29
N GLU A 43 -5.63 -10.05 -3.74
CA GLU A 43 -6.27 -11.21 -4.34
C GLU A 43 -7.81 -11.12 -4.27
N LEU A 44 -8.36 -10.56 -3.19
CA LEU A 44 -9.80 -10.28 -3.08
C LEU A 44 -10.24 -9.29 -4.16
N LEU A 45 -9.50 -8.21 -4.40
CA LEU A 45 -9.76 -7.27 -5.50
C LEU A 45 -9.65 -7.95 -6.87
N ARG A 46 -8.60 -8.76 -7.09
CA ARG A 46 -8.40 -9.48 -8.34
C ARG A 46 -9.61 -10.37 -8.67
N ARG A 47 -10.09 -11.13 -7.69
CA ARG A 47 -11.26 -12.02 -7.85
C ARG A 47 -12.53 -11.22 -8.14
N ARG A 48 -12.76 -10.12 -7.41
CA ARG A 48 -13.91 -9.24 -7.65
C ARG A 48 -13.92 -8.72 -9.08
N TRP A 49 -12.79 -8.21 -9.56
CA TRP A 49 -12.69 -7.61 -10.89
C TRP A 49 -12.79 -8.63 -12.02
N MET A 50 -12.25 -9.83 -11.85
CA MET A 50 -12.44 -10.91 -12.83
C MET A 50 -13.90 -11.30 -13.02
N GLY A 51 -14.72 -11.19 -11.96
CA GLY A 51 -16.16 -11.50 -12.01
C GLY A 51 -17.03 -10.31 -12.41
N SER A 52 -16.49 -9.11 -12.57
CA SER A 52 -17.24 -7.91 -12.90
C SER A 52 -17.32 -7.66 -14.41
N ALA A 53 -18.30 -6.86 -14.83
CA ALA A 53 -18.44 -6.44 -16.22
C ALA A 53 -17.24 -5.62 -16.72
N ASN A 54 -16.52 -4.93 -15.82
CA ASN A 54 -15.34 -4.11 -16.15
C ASN A 54 -14.13 -4.97 -16.47
N GLY A 55 -14.01 -6.17 -15.88
CA GLY A 55 -12.96 -7.13 -16.21
C GLY A 55 -11.53 -6.62 -15.95
N HIS A 56 -11.33 -5.75 -14.93
CA HIS A 56 -10.00 -5.25 -14.62
C HIS A 56 -9.05 -6.39 -14.25
N ILE A 57 -7.79 -6.25 -14.65
CA ILE A 57 -6.72 -7.22 -14.38
C ILE A 57 -5.83 -6.65 -13.28
N LEU A 58 -5.58 -7.41 -12.22
CA LEU A 58 -4.67 -7.03 -11.17
C LEU A 58 -3.54 -8.06 -11.04
N TYR A 59 -2.30 -7.57 -11.07
CA TYR A 59 -1.10 -8.33 -10.74
C TYR A 59 -0.64 -7.99 -9.34
N ASN A 60 -0.62 -9.00 -8.46
CA ASN A 60 -0.04 -8.89 -7.13
C ASN A 60 1.48 -9.07 -7.24
N LEU A 61 2.23 -8.01 -6.93
CA LEU A 61 3.68 -7.95 -6.93
C LEU A 61 4.23 -7.64 -5.52
N GLY A 62 3.57 -8.18 -4.50
CA GLY A 62 4.03 -8.17 -3.12
C GLY A 62 5.21 -9.12 -2.92
N VAL A 63 6.29 -8.65 -2.28
CA VAL A 63 7.44 -9.47 -1.88
C VAL A 63 7.66 -9.32 -0.37
N ARG A 64 7.58 -10.44 0.35
CA ARG A 64 7.66 -10.44 1.81
C ARG A 64 8.98 -9.83 2.31
N GLY A 65 8.87 -8.90 3.27
CA GLY A 65 10.02 -8.25 3.88
C GLY A 65 10.59 -7.07 3.09
N ASP A 66 10.07 -6.77 1.91
CA ASP A 66 10.57 -5.63 1.13
C ASP A 66 10.40 -4.31 1.89
N THR A 67 11.49 -3.56 1.91
CA THR A 67 11.52 -2.16 2.31
C THR A 67 11.20 -1.26 1.11
N THR A 68 10.98 0.02 1.37
CA THR A 68 10.77 1.03 0.32
C THR A 68 11.88 1.02 -0.73
N ALA A 69 13.14 0.88 -0.31
CA ALA A 69 14.29 0.81 -1.22
C ALA A 69 14.26 -0.41 -2.13
N GLN A 70 13.86 -1.58 -1.61
CA GLN A 70 13.77 -2.82 -2.40
C GLN A 70 12.64 -2.75 -3.43
N VAL A 71 11.47 -2.24 -3.04
CA VAL A 71 10.39 -1.97 -4.01
C VAL A 71 10.86 -0.99 -5.10
N ASN A 72 11.56 0.10 -4.71
CA ASN A 72 12.09 1.09 -5.65
C ASN A 72 13.07 0.48 -6.67
N GLN A 73 13.89 -0.49 -6.27
CA GLN A 73 14.85 -1.17 -7.15
C GLN A 73 14.17 -2.01 -8.24
N ARG A 74 13.10 -2.72 -7.92
CA ARG A 74 12.43 -3.65 -8.84
C ARG A 74 11.24 -3.06 -9.59
N LEU A 75 10.73 -1.90 -9.16
CA LEU A 75 9.48 -1.31 -9.65
C LEU A 75 9.41 -1.22 -11.17
N GLU A 76 10.37 -0.52 -11.80
CA GLU A 76 10.32 -0.22 -13.23
C GLU A 76 10.40 -1.49 -14.07
N GLN A 77 11.33 -2.37 -13.75
CA GLN A 77 11.54 -3.60 -14.50
C GLN A 77 10.32 -4.53 -14.43
N GLU A 78 9.80 -4.76 -13.23
CA GLU A 78 8.64 -5.62 -13.06
C GLU A 78 7.36 -4.99 -13.64
N PHE A 79 7.20 -3.67 -13.55
CA PHE A 79 6.11 -2.94 -14.18
C PHE A 79 6.11 -3.15 -15.70
N LEU A 80 7.25 -2.96 -16.35
CA LEU A 80 7.38 -3.13 -17.80
C LEU A 80 7.12 -4.58 -18.27
N TRP A 81 7.44 -5.56 -17.45
CA TRP A 81 7.18 -6.96 -17.77
C TRP A 81 5.70 -7.37 -17.65
N ARG A 82 4.85 -6.53 -17.11
CA ARG A 82 3.40 -6.77 -17.04
C ARG A 82 2.65 -6.21 -18.26
N GLY A 83 3.38 -5.87 -19.33
CA GLY A 83 2.81 -5.55 -20.62
C GLY A 83 2.25 -6.79 -21.34
N GLU A 84 0.93 -7.01 -21.28
CA GLU A 84 0.25 -8.06 -22.08
C GLU A 84 0.10 -7.65 -23.54
N LEU A 85 -0.01 -8.64 -24.42
CA LEU A 85 -0.32 -8.44 -25.85
C LEU A 85 0.60 -7.41 -26.54
N ARG A 86 1.91 -7.49 -26.26
CA ARG A 86 2.92 -6.61 -26.84
C ARG A 86 2.59 -5.11 -26.73
N ASN A 87 3.37 -4.36 -26.01
CA ASN A 87 3.32 -2.89 -25.87
C ASN A 87 2.20 -2.30 -24.99
N ARG A 88 1.44 -3.10 -24.24
CA ARG A 88 0.52 -2.57 -23.24
C ARG A 88 1.20 -2.59 -21.85
N VAL A 89 1.55 -1.43 -21.34
CA VAL A 89 1.98 -1.27 -19.94
C VAL A 89 0.76 -1.23 -19.01
N PRO A 90 0.92 -1.45 -17.70
CA PRO A 90 -0.16 -1.22 -16.74
C PRO A 90 -0.70 0.21 -16.77
N ASP A 91 -2.00 0.36 -16.51
CA ASP A 91 -2.72 1.63 -16.56
C ASP A 91 -2.75 2.34 -15.19
N LEU A 92 -2.55 1.58 -14.10
CA LEU A 92 -2.60 2.07 -12.73
C LEU A 92 -1.64 1.26 -11.85
N LEU A 93 -1.00 1.95 -10.92
CA LEU A 93 -0.11 1.37 -9.94
C LEU A 93 -0.65 1.64 -8.52
N ILE A 94 -0.79 0.57 -7.71
CA ILE A 94 -1.10 0.66 -6.29
C ILE A 94 0.17 0.34 -5.51
N LEU A 95 0.63 1.27 -4.68
CA LEU A 95 1.74 1.08 -3.76
C LEU A 95 1.22 0.80 -2.35
N ALA A 96 1.83 -0.16 -1.64
CA ALA A 96 1.62 -0.38 -0.21
C ALA A 96 2.90 -0.94 0.41
N VAL A 97 3.75 -0.07 0.91
CA VAL A 97 5.07 -0.39 1.45
C VAL A 97 5.49 0.62 2.52
N GLY A 98 6.42 0.24 3.37
CA GLY A 98 7.04 1.13 4.37
C GLY A 98 6.97 0.59 5.80
N VAL A 99 6.17 -0.42 6.08
CA VAL A 99 6.13 -1.03 7.41
C VAL A 99 7.48 -1.64 7.79
N ASN A 100 8.17 -2.30 6.85
CA ASN A 100 9.48 -2.93 7.07
C ASN A 100 10.64 -1.93 7.20
N ASP A 101 10.42 -0.67 6.93
CA ASP A 101 11.41 0.40 7.16
C ASP A 101 11.40 0.85 8.62
N SER A 102 10.28 0.72 9.33
CA SER A 102 10.04 1.31 10.64
C SER A 102 10.58 0.54 11.84
N PRO A 103 10.75 -0.82 11.85
CA PRO A 103 11.08 -1.53 13.08
C PRO A 103 12.49 -1.22 13.56
N ARG A 104 12.69 -1.32 14.88
CA ARG A 104 14.00 -1.24 15.53
C ARG A 104 14.58 -2.63 15.66
N LEU A 105 15.87 -2.78 15.40
CA LEU A 105 16.54 -4.07 15.35
C LEU A 105 17.22 -4.42 16.69
N GLY A 106 16.90 -5.58 17.22
CA GLY A 106 17.54 -6.18 18.40
C GLY A 106 17.04 -5.68 19.74
N LYS A 107 16.67 -4.37 19.87
CA LYS A 107 16.16 -3.77 21.11
C LYS A 107 15.16 -2.66 20.81
N ARG A 108 14.26 -2.41 21.78
CA ARG A 108 13.22 -1.36 21.68
C ARG A 108 13.77 0.06 21.49
N ASP A 109 14.97 0.34 21.97
CA ASP A 109 15.63 1.65 21.94
C ASP A 109 16.74 1.75 20.87
N SER A 110 16.88 0.72 20.04
CA SER A 110 17.88 0.74 18.96
C SER A 110 17.45 1.63 17.79
N LYS A 111 18.32 1.78 16.80
CA LYS A 111 18.00 2.50 15.57
C LYS A 111 16.98 1.72 14.74
N SER A 112 16.13 2.45 14.02
CA SER A 112 15.22 1.85 13.02
C SER A 112 16.01 1.13 11.93
N MET A 113 15.42 0.09 11.35
CA MET A 113 16.03 -0.72 10.29
C MET A 113 16.44 0.14 9.10
N THR A 114 15.56 1.01 8.65
CA THR A 114 15.90 2.08 7.71
C THR A 114 15.93 3.40 8.48
N ALA A 115 17.08 4.10 8.52
CA ALA A 115 17.15 5.43 9.11
C ALA A 115 16.14 6.36 8.45
N PHE A 116 15.48 7.21 9.23
CA PHE A 116 14.33 8.01 8.75
C PHE A 116 14.66 8.89 7.54
N ASP A 117 15.82 9.56 7.56
CA ASP A 117 16.33 10.40 6.44
C ASP A 117 16.55 9.56 5.17
N ARG A 118 17.03 8.32 5.32
CA ARG A 118 17.15 7.38 4.20
C ARG A 118 15.78 6.97 3.69
N PHE A 119 14.86 6.65 4.58
CA PHE A 119 13.47 6.31 4.21
C PHE A 119 12.80 7.46 3.46
N THR A 120 12.93 8.71 3.93
CA THR A 120 12.31 9.86 3.28
C THR A 120 12.81 10.04 1.85
N LEU A 121 14.11 9.84 1.62
CA LEU A 121 14.71 9.89 0.29
C LEU A 121 14.21 8.75 -0.61
N GLU A 122 14.20 7.51 -0.12
CA GLU A 122 13.76 6.35 -0.88
C GLU A 122 12.25 6.42 -1.22
N MET A 123 11.42 6.87 -0.28
CA MET A 123 9.99 7.03 -0.52
C MET A 123 9.72 8.12 -1.56
N ALA A 124 10.39 9.27 -1.47
CA ALA A 124 10.27 10.32 -2.48
C ALA A 124 10.66 9.80 -3.88
N ASN A 125 11.81 9.13 -3.97
CA ASN A 125 12.29 8.54 -5.24
C ASN A 125 11.32 7.47 -5.79
N LEU A 126 10.75 6.64 -4.91
CA LEU A 126 9.76 5.62 -5.30
C LEU A 126 8.51 6.27 -5.88
N LEU A 127 7.98 7.30 -5.22
CA LEU A 127 6.77 8.01 -5.68
C LEU A 127 7.00 8.73 -7.01
N ASP A 128 8.14 9.41 -7.16
CA ASP A 128 8.50 10.11 -8.40
C ASP A 128 8.66 9.12 -9.57
N LYS A 129 9.35 7.99 -9.33
CA LYS A 129 9.49 6.92 -10.31
C LYS A 129 8.14 6.31 -10.69
N ALA A 130 7.30 6.00 -9.71
CA ALA A 130 5.99 5.42 -9.95
C ALA A 130 5.09 6.35 -10.80
N GLN A 131 5.05 7.64 -10.48
CA GLN A 131 4.28 8.63 -11.24
C GLN A 131 4.80 8.84 -12.67
N SER A 132 6.09 8.61 -12.91
CA SER A 132 6.64 8.67 -14.27
C SER A 132 6.16 7.52 -15.15
N LEU A 133 5.70 6.42 -14.56
CA LEU A 133 5.23 5.23 -15.28
C LEU A 133 3.72 5.30 -15.61
N CYS A 134 2.90 5.60 -14.63
CA CYS A 134 1.43 5.70 -14.78
C CYS A 134 0.80 6.39 -13.54
N PRO A 135 -0.52 6.65 -13.52
CA PRO A 135 -1.23 7.06 -12.32
C PRO A 135 -0.98 6.12 -11.14
N VAL A 136 -0.87 6.70 -9.93
CA VAL A 136 -0.53 5.99 -8.69
C VAL A 136 -1.61 6.20 -7.64
N MET A 137 -1.89 5.15 -6.88
CA MET A 137 -2.62 5.18 -5.61
C MET A 137 -1.73 4.60 -4.51
N PHE A 138 -1.83 5.07 -3.29
CA PHE A 138 -1.08 4.54 -2.16
C PHE A 138 -2.02 4.04 -1.06
N VAL A 139 -1.86 2.78 -0.67
CA VAL A 139 -2.55 2.16 0.46
C VAL A 139 -1.58 2.15 1.65
N GLY A 140 -1.90 2.88 2.71
CA GLY A 140 -1.08 2.98 3.91
C GLY A 140 -1.03 1.67 4.71
N MET A 141 -0.05 1.58 5.62
CA MET A 141 0.10 0.44 6.52
C MET A 141 -1.01 0.40 7.57
N VAL A 142 -1.28 -0.76 8.14
CA VAL A 142 -2.12 -0.94 9.33
C VAL A 142 -1.29 -0.87 10.61
N PRO A 143 -1.86 -0.52 11.78
CA PRO A 143 -1.15 -0.55 13.05
C PRO A 143 -0.79 -1.98 13.45
N VAL A 144 0.37 -2.15 14.09
CA VAL A 144 0.81 -3.43 14.68
C VAL A 144 0.23 -3.61 16.08
N ASP A 145 0.28 -4.84 16.61
CA ASP A 145 0.07 -5.10 18.04
C ASP A 145 1.42 -5.09 18.76
N GLU A 146 1.74 -3.99 19.44
CA GLU A 146 3.02 -3.82 20.14
C GLU A 146 3.23 -4.82 21.28
N SER A 147 2.14 -5.41 21.82
CA SER A 147 2.20 -6.40 22.90
C SER A 147 2.82 -7.72 22.44
N LYS A 148 2.81 -7.97 21.13
CA LYS A 148 3.37 -9.18 20.50
C LYS A 148 4.82 -9.02 20.05
N MET A 149 5.42 -7.84 20.24
CA MET A 149 6.80 -7.60 19.82
C MET A 149 7.81 -8.16 20.85
N PRO A 150 8.97 -8.69 20.39
CA PRO A 150 9.54 -8.56 19.07
C PRO A 150 9.03 -9.61 18.05
N PHE A 151 8.83 -9.19 16.80
CA PHE A 151 8.64 -10.10 15.68
C PHE A 151 9.98 -10.78 15.31
N LEU A 152 9.95 -12.11 15.09
CA LEU A 152 11.15 -12.93 14.79
C LEU A 152 12.30 -12.71 15.82
N ASP A 153 11.96 -12.54 17.08
CA ASP A 153 12.89 -12.35 18.21
C ASP A 153 13.84 -11.13 18.10
N CYS A 154 13.68 -10.28 17.07
CA CYS A 154 14.61 -9.18 16.86
C CYS A 154 13.99 -7.89 16.32
N PHE A 155 12.81 -7.90 15.72
CA PHE A 155 12.19 -6.69 15.15
C PHE A 155 11.15 -6.10 16.10
N TYR A 156 11.41 -4.89 16.57
CA TYR A 156 10.52 -4.14 17.45
C TYR A 156 9.77 -3.08 16.64
N PHE A 157 8.57 -3.42 16.20
CA PHE A 157 7.63 -2.45 15.65
C PHE A 157 6.95 -1.69 16.79
N ASN A 158 6.66 -0.41 16.59
CA ASN A 158 5.91 0.42 17.53
C ASN A 158 5.11 1.48 16.78
N HIS A 159 4.05 1.97 17.43
CA HIS A 159 3.15 2.95 16.82
C HIS A 159 3.81 4.30 16.57
N ASP A 160 4.72 4.76 17.43
CA ASP A 160 5.39 6.05 17.25
C ASP A 160 6.23 6.08 15.97
N ASP A 161 7.04 5.03 15.75
CA ASP A 161 7.81 4.90 14.53
C ASP A 161 6.90 4.70 13.31
N GLN A 162 5.88 3.81 13.38
CA GLN A 162 4.91 3.64 12.30
C GLN A 162 4.23 4.97 11.95
N PHE A 163 3.76 5.71 12.96
CA PHE A 163 3.12 7.02 12.76
C PHE A 163 4.05 7.99 12.06
N ARG A 164 5.30 8.09 12.49
CA ARG A 164 6.30 8.97 11.88
C ARG A 164 6.53 8.64 10.40
N TYR A 165 6.67 7.35 10.06
CA TYR A 165 6.95 6.90 8.70
C TYR A 165 5.70 7.06 7.81
N LYS A 166 4.50 6.74 8.31
CA LYS A 166 3.27 6.91 7.56
C LYS A 166 2.91 8.37 7.31
N GLU A 167 3.14 9.27 8.29
CA GLU A 167 2.88 10.71 8.13
C GLU A 167 3.77 11.34 7.04
N PHE A 168 5.05 10.96 7.00
CA PHE A 168 5.91 11.36 5.90
C PHE A 168 5.37 10.86 4.56
N THR A 169 5.02 9.57 4.46
CA THR A 169 4.49 8.96 3.23
C THR A 169 3.21 9.67 2.78
N LYS A 170 2.28 9.92 3.70
CA LYS A 170 1.04 10.66 3.46
C LYS A 170 1.31 12.06 2.91
N SER A 171 2.20 12.82 3.56
CA SER A 171 2.60 14.15 3.13
C SER A 171 3.28 14.13 1.76
N ALA A 172 4.17 13.16 1.51
CA ALA A 172 4.85 12.99 0.24
C ALA A 172 3.87 12.64 -0.90
N CYS A 173 2.85 11.83 -0.61
CA CYS A 173 1.76 11.54 -1.55
C CYS A 173 0.93 12.79 -1.84
N GLN A 174 0.53 13.52 -0.79
CA GLN A 174 -0.26 14.75 -0.92
C GLN A 174 0.45 15.81 -1.78
N SER A 175 1.76 16.00 -1.58
CA SER A 175 2.55 16.97 -2.37
C SER A 175 2.65 16.61 -3.86
N ARG A 176 2.29 15.38 -4.23
CA ARG A 176 2.32 14.82 -5.59
C ARG A 176 0.93 14.56 -6.17
N ASP A 177 -0.13 14.99 -5.49
CA ASP A 177 -1.52 14.68 -5.85
C ASP A 177 -1.78 13.15 -5.97
N ILE A 178 -1.03 12.31 -5.23
CA ILE A 178 -1.25 10.86 -5.14
C ILE A 178 -2.31 10.59 -4.08
N PRO A 179 -3.44 9.94 -4.42
CA PRO A 179 -4.41 9.50 -3.44
C PRO A 179 -3.78 8.56 -2.41
N TYR A 180 -3.96 8.84 -1.12
CA TYR A 180 -3.45 8.06 0.00
C TYR A 180 -4.60 7.56 0.88
N LEU A 181 -4.70 6.24 1.08
CA LEU A 181 -5.64 5.62 2.03
C LEU A 181 -4.93 5.43 3.37
N ASP A 182 -5.33 6.19 4.38
CA ASP A 182 -4.75 6.13 5.72
C ASP A 182 -5.37 5.02 6.56
N LEU A 183 -4.93 3.78 6.33
CA LEU A 183 -5.41 2.64 7.10
C LEU A 183 -4.97 2.67 8.57
N PHE A 184 -3.83 3.28 8.87
CA PHE A 184 -3.32 3.36 10.24
C PHE A 184 -4.29 4.15 11.14
N ASP A 185 -4.62 5.39 10.77
CA ASP A 185 -5.53 6.21 11.54
C ASP A 185 -6.96 5.65 11.53
N LEU A 186 -7.39 5.11 10.39
CA LEU A 186 -8.71 4.49 10.24
C LEU A 186 -8.87 3.30 11.19
N TRP A 187 -7.88 2.41 11.27
CA TRP A 187 -7.92 1.24 12.14
C TRP A 187 -7.80 1.63 13.61
N GLN A 188 -6.89 2.55 13.96
CA GLN A 188 -6.79 3.05 15.34
C GLN A 188 -8.11 3.66 15.84
N SER A 189 -8.85 4.34 14.96
CA SER A 189 -10.17 4.91 15.31
C SER A 189 -11.23 3.85 15.67
N ARG A 190 -11.03 2.59 15.27
CA ARG A 190 -11.91 1.46 15.58
C ARG A 190 -11.58 0.82 16.93
N GLY A 191 -10.45 1.15 17.53
CA GLY A 191 -10.01 0.70 18.86
C GLY A 191 -8.97 -0.41 18.83
N ALA A 192 -8.21 -0.51 19.93
CA ALA A 192 -7.07 -1.43 20.04
C ALA A 192 -7.50 -2.90 19.97
N ASP A 193 -8.57 -3.30 20.66
CA ASP A 193 -9.07 -4.66 20.63
C ASP A 193 -9.51 -5.06 19.23
N TRP A 194 -10.18 -4.14 18.52
CA TRP A 194 -10.60 -4.37 17.14
C TRP A 194 -9.40 -4.59 16.21
N CYS A 195 -8.31 -3.83 16.40
CA CYS A 195 -7.08 -4.00 15.62
C CYS A 195 -6.41 -5.35 15.92
N SER A 196 -6.27 -5.69 17.22
CA SER A 196 -5.62 -6.93 17.65
C SER A 196 -6.35 -8.17 17.13
N ASP A 197 -7.68 -8.19 17.14
CA ASP A 197 -8.52 -9.27 16.60
C ASP A 197 -8.33 -9.51 15.10
N ARG A 198 -7.76 -8.55 14.37
CA ARG A 198 -7.54 -8.59 12.92
C ARG A 198 -6.09 -8.84 12.51
N LEU A 199 -5.24 -9.07 13.49
CA LEU A 199 -3.86 -9.46 13.27
C LEU A 199 -3.65 -10.95 13.59
N CYS A 200 -2.64 -11.53 12.98
CA CYS A 200 -2.13 -12.85 13.35
C CYS A 200 -1.45 -12.80 14.73
N ASP A 201 -1.11 -13.98 15.26
CA ASP A 201 -0.41 -14.11 16.53
C ASP A 201 0.96 -13.40 16.56
N ASP A 202 1.53 -13.10 15.39
CA ASP A 202 2.76 -12.36 15.26
C ASP A 202 2.62 -10.83 15.50
N GLY A 203 1.39 -10.33 15.58
CA GLY A 203 1.08 -8.93 15.84
C GLY A 203 1.43 -7.95 14.72
N LEU A 204 1.87 -8.45 13.57
CA LEU A 204 2.29 -7.65 12.41
C LEU A 204 1.38 -7.86 11.20
N HIS A 205 1.13 -9.11 10.86
CA HIS A 205 0.40 -9.44 9.64
C HIS A 205 -1.10 -9.54 9.90
N PRO A 206 -1.93 -8.97 9.03
CA PRO A 206 -3.38 -9.18 9.11
C PRO A 206 -3.73 -10.67 8.95
N ASN A 207 -4.71 -11.12 9.73
CA ASN A 207 -5.35 -12.41 9.53
C ASN A 207 -6.43 -12.33 8.43
N PRO A 208 -7.16 -13.41 8.09
CA PRO A 208 -8.19 -13.35 7.03
C PRO A 208 -9.24 -12.27 7.24
N ASP A 209 -9.68 -12.00 8.48
CA ASP A 209 -10.65 -10.94 8.78
C ASP A 209 -10.03 -9.56 8.66
N GLY A 210 -8.75 -9.42 9.03
CA GLY A 210 -7.97 -8.20 8.81
C GLY A 210 -7.82 -7.88 7.33
N TYR A 211 -7.46 -8.84 6.51
CA TYR A 211 -7.36 -8.63 5.06
C TYR A 211 -8.70 -8.34 4.41
N ARG A 212 -9.78 -8.94 4.91
CA ARG A 212 -11.13 -8.58 4.48
C ARG A 212 -11.46 -7.14 4.84
N SER A 213 -11.11 -6.69 6.05
CA SER A 213 -11.30 -5.30 6.47
C SER A 213 -10.52 -4.32 5.60
N ILE A 214 -9.24 -4.61 5.28
CA ILE A 214 -8.45 -3.79 4.33
C ILE A 214 -9.13 -3.73 2.97
N TYR A 215 -9.57 -4.87 2.44
CA TYR A 215 -10.28 -4.93 1.17
C TYR A 215 -11.55 -4.09 1.17
N GLU A 216 -12.36 -4.13 2.23
CA GLU A 216 -13.58 -3.35 2.37
C GLU A 216 -13.27 -1.85 2.45
N ASP A 217 -12.25 -1.45 3.22
CA ASP A 217 -11.78 -0.07 3.32
C ASP A 217 -11.29 0.46 1.95
N ILE A 218 -10.54 -0.35 1.20
CA ILE A 218 -10.12 -0.02 -0.17
C ILE A 218 -11.34 0.14 -1.08
N CYS A 219 -12.32 -0.76 -1.02
CA CYS A 219 -13.51 -0.70 -1.86
C CYS A 219 -14.41 0.52 -1.59
N GLN A 220 -14.41 1.01 -0.34
CA GLN A 220 -15.16 2.19 0.07
C GLN A 220 -14.39 3.50 -0.13
N TRP A 221 -13.12 3.43 -0.44
CA TRP A 221 -12.28 4.60 -0.68
C TRP A 221 -12.66 5.27 -2.00
N GLN A 222 -12.93 6.59 -1.95
CA GLN A 222 -13.48 7.35 -3.08
C GLN A 222 -12.70 7.18 -4.40
N PRO A 223 -11.34 7.24 -4.44
CA PRO A 223 -10.62 6.98 -5.67
C PRO A 223 -10.82 5.57 -6.24
N MET A 224 -10.97 4.56 -5.37
CA MET A 224 -11.21 3.18 -5.79
C MET A 224 -12.65 2.97 -6.28
N MET A 225 -13.62 3.66 -5.68
CA MET A 225 -15.04 3.59 -6.12
C MET A 225 -15.23 4.07 -7.57
N GLN A 226 -14.35 4.94 -8.07
CA GLN A 226 -14.40 5.42 -9.45
C GLN A 226 -13.93 4.37 -10.47
N LEU A 227 -13.33 3.28 -10.03
CA LEU A 227 -12.88 2.16 -10.86
C LEU A 227 -13.90 0.99 -10.90
N GLN A 228 -14.96 1.08 -10.12
CA GLN A 228 -15.94 -0.03 -9.95
C GLN A 228 -17.08 -0.02 -10.95
#